data_b359ec95fd019bdd15d9fae19ffb4019
#
_entry.id   b359ec95fd019bdd15d9fae19ffb4019
#
_cell.length_a   1.000
_cell.length_b   1.000
_cell.length_c   1.000
_cell.angle_alpha   90.00
_cell.angle_beta   90.00
_cell.angle_gamma   90.00
#
_symmetry.space_group_name_H-M   'P 1'
#
loop_
_entity.id
_entity.type
_entity.pdbx_description
1 polymer ?
#
loop_
_entity_poly.entity_id
_entity_poly.type
_entity_poly.pdbx_seq_one_letter_code
_entity_poly.pdbx_strand_id
1 'polypeptide(L)'
;MARYIYPAIFDPNELGGYTITFPDLPGCVTQGDTIDNALHMAAEAMALHLYGMERDSDEIPVPSKPAHIPFPEDAGDNAFVTLVAAGTEPVRDEIRN
;
A
#
# COMPACT_ATOMS: atom_id res chain seq x y z
N MET A 1 -5.85 -7.26 17.50
CA MET A 1 -6.21 -7.15 16.08
C MET A 1 -5.79 -5.79 15.55
N ALA A 2 -5.06 -5.78 14.48
CA ALA A 2 -4.55 -4.54 13.93
C ALA A 2 -5.17 -4.27 12.56
N ARG A 3 -5.75 -3.09 12.42
CA ARG A 3 -6.31 -2.62 11.16
C ARG A 3 -5.72 -1.25 10.86
N TYR A 4 -5.30 -1.07 9.63
CA TYR A 4 -4.57 0.11 9.22
C TYR A 4 -5.18 0.74 7.97
N ILE A 5 -5.01 2.05 7.86
CA ILE A 5 -5.37 2.81 6.66
C ILE A 5 -4.19 3.71 6.34
N TYR A 6 -3.65 3.58 5.13
CA TYR A 6 -2.53 4.40 4.67
C TYR A 6 -2.80 4.95 3.28
N PRO A 7 -2.29 6.13 2.96
CA PRO A 7 -2.37 6.64 1.59
C PRO A 7 -1.41 5.90 0.68
N ALA A 8 -1.84 5.65 -0.54
CA ALA A 8 -1.02 5.03 -1.56
C ALA A 8 -1.10 5.85 -2.84
N ILE A 9 0.00 5.89 -3.58
CA ILE A 9 0.05 6.54 -4.89
C ILE A 9 -0.16 5.45 -5.93
N PHE A 10 -1.19 5.64 -6.76
CA PHE A 10 -1.49 4.77 -7.90
C PHE A 10 -1.06 5.49 -9.15
N ASP A 11 -0.12 4.93 -9.87
CA ASP A 11 0.46 5.54 -11.07
C ASP A 11 0.11 4.67 -12.28
N PRO A 12 -0.82 5.11 -13.14
CA PRO A 12 -1.16 4.35 -14.33
C PRO A 12 0.02 4.25 -15.28
N ASN A 13 0.22 3.07 -15.86
CA ASN A 13 1.28 2.86 -16.83
C ASN A 13 0.70 2.73 -18.24
N GLU A 14 1.57 2.66 -19.23
CA GLU A 14 1.17 2.63 -20.65
C GLU A 14 0.42 1.37 -21.03
N LEU A 15 0.56 0.30 -20.26
CA LEU A 15 -0.09 -0.98 -20.54
C LEU A 15 -1.45 -1.10 -19.89
N GLY A 16 -1.94 -0.04 -19.25
CA GLY A 16 -3.26 -0.03 -18.62
C GLY A 16 -3.26 -0.46 -17.17
N GLY A 17 -2.12 -0.89 -16.65
CA GLY A 17 -2.00 -1.26 -15.25
C GLY A 17 -1.56 -0.11 -14.37
N TYR A 18 -1.26 -0.43 -13.11
CA TYR A 18 -0.89 0.56 -12.09
C TYR A 18 0.32 0.10 -11.33
N THR A 19 1.24 1.03 -11.06
CA THR A 19 2.28 0.85 -10.06
C THR A 19 1.82 1.54 -8.78
N ILE A 20 1.96 0.89 -7.64
CA ILE A 20 1.42 1.36 -6.38
C ILE A 20 2.54 1.45 -5.36
N THR A 21 2.66 2.63 -4.73
CA THR A 21 3.65 2.85 -3.69
C THR A 21 2.97 3.42 -2.45
N PHE A 22 3.53 3.11 -1.29
CA PHE A 22 3.02 3.62 -0.01
C PHE A 22 4.09 4.55 0.58
N PRO A 23 3.90 5.87 0.46
CA PRO A 23 4.93 6.81 0.94
C PRO A 23 5.31 6.65 2.40
N ASP A 24 4.35 6.28 3.26
CA ASP A 24 4.63 6.10 4.69
C ASP A 24 5.29 4.77 5.01
N LEU A 25 5.32 3.84 4.06
CA LEU A 25 5.85 2.50 4.26
C LEU A 25 6.94 2.22 3.23
N PRO A 26 8.17 2.72 3.46
CA PRO A 26 9.26 2.52 2.49
C PRO A 26 9.47 1.06 2.17
N GLY A 27 9.60 0.75 0.90
CA GLY A 27 9.76 -0.62 0.43
C GLY A 27 8.44 -1.35 0.15
N CYS A 28 7.30 -0.77 0.51
CA CYS A 28 6.00 -1.37 0.22
C CYS A 28 5.55 -0.89 -1.16
N VAL A 29 5.77 -1.73 -2.17
CA VAL A 29 5.46 -1.43 -3.57
C VAL A 29 4.78 -2.65 -4.17
N THR A 30 3.77 -2.41 -5.00
CA THR A 30 3.10 -3.48 -5.71
C THR A 30 2.57 -2.97 -7.05
N GLN A 31 1.85 -3.81 -7.77
CA GLN A 31 1.28 -3.44 -9.05
C GLN A 31 0.01 -4.23 -9.30
N GLY A 32 -0.82 -3.74 -10.21
CA GLY A 32 -2.04 -4.43 -10.58
C GLY A 32 -2.42 -4.11 -12.03
N ASP A 33 -3.17 -4.99 -12.66
CA ASP A 33 -3.50 -4.88 -14.09
C ASP A 33 -4.75 -4.05 -14.35
N THR A 34 -5.66 -3.99 -13.38
CA THR A 34 -6.89 -3.20 -13.45
C THR A 34 -7.02 -2.46 -12.13
N ILE A 35 -7.94 -1.49 -12.07
CA ILE A 35 -8.12 -0.76 -10.80
C ILE A 35 -8.60 -1.71 -9.70
N ASP A 36 -9.48 -2.64 -10.02
CA ASP A 36 -9.98 -3.61 -9.06
C ASP A 36 -8.85 -4.50 -8.55
N ASN A 37 -8.06 -5.04 -9.47
CA ASN A 37 -6.90 -5.86 -9.13
C ASN A 37 -5.86 -5.04 -8.34
N ALA A 38 -5.63 -3.79 -8.76
CA ALA A 38 -4.66 -2.92 -8.10
C ALA A 38 -5.05 -2.63 -6.65
N LEU A 39 -6.34 -2.38 -6.40
CA LEU A 39 -6.80 -2.15 -5.03
C LEU A 39 -6.62 -3.40 -4.17
N HIS A 40 -6.89 -4.57 -4.72
CA HIS A 40 -6.67 -5.84 -4.02
C HIS A 40 -5.19 -6.05 -3.72
N MET A 41 -4.34 -5.85 -4.72
CA MET A 41 -2.89 -6.02 -4.54
C MET A 41 -2.32 -5.02 -3.54
N ALA A 42 -2.84 -3.79 -3.55
CA ALA A 42 -2.40 -2.77 -2.60
C ALA A 42 -2.70 -3.18 -1.15
N ALA A 43 -3.93 -3.66 -0.91
CA ALA A 43 -4.32 -4.09 0.43
C ALA A 43 -3.49 -5.29 0.89
N GLU A 44 -3.24 -6.24 0.00
CA GLU A 44 -2.47 -7.43 0.31
C GLU A 44 -1.01 -7.08 0.62
N ALA A 45 -0.39 -6.24 -0.21
CA ALA A 45 1.00 -5.83 0.00
C ALA A 45 1.15 -5.05 1.30
N MET A 46 0.20 -4.15 1.59
CA MET A 46 0.23 -3.37 2.82
C MET A 46 0.09 -4.26 4.05
N ALA A 47 -0.85 -5.21 4.02
CA ALA A 47 -1.06 -6.12 5.14
C ALA A 47 0.19 -6.96 5.42
N LEU A 48 0.82 -7.47 4.37
CA LEU A 48 2.02 -8.28 4.50
C LEU A 48 3.19 -7.46 5.06
N HIS A 49 3.36 -6.24 4.56
CA HIS A 49 4.42 -5.34 5.00
C HIS A 49 4.26 -5.01 6.50
N LEU A 50 3.04 -4.63 6.89
CA LEU A 50 2.76 -4.26 8.28
C LEU A 50 2.83 -5.45 9.22
N TYR A 51 2.44 -6.63 8.76
CA TYR A 51 2.59 -7.84 9.55
C TYR A 51 4.08 -8.08 9.88
N GLY A 52 4.95 -7.91 8.89
CA GLY A 52 6.38 -8.03 9.12
C GLY A 52 6.90 -7.03 10.15
N MET A 53 6.42 -5.79 10.07
CA MET A 53 6.81 -4.76 11.03
C MET A 53 6.31 -5.10 12.44
N GLU A 54 5.08 -5.58 12.57
CA GLU A 54 4.55 -6.00 13.87
C GLU A 54 5.39 -7.13 14.46
N ARG A 55 5.70 -8.12 13.64
CA ARG A 55 6.49 -9.28 14.08
C ARG A 55 7.86 -8.84 14.57
N ASP A 56 8.47 -7.87 13.90
CA ASP A 56 9.81 -7.41 14.21
C ASP A 56 9.82 -6.31 15.27
N SER A 57 8.64 -5.95 15.78
CA SER A 57 8.48 -4.87 16.76
C SER A 57 8.97 -3.53 16.25
N ASP A 58 8.86 -3.30 14.94
CA ASP A 58 9.20 -2.02 14.34
C ASP A 58 8.15 -0.97 14.69
N GLU A 59 8.58 0.27 14.72
CA GLU A 59 7.64 1.37 14.95
C GLU A 59 6.73 1.53 13.75
N ILE A 60 5.40 1.47 13.99
CA ILE A 60 4.40 1.63 12.92
C ILE A 60 4.19 3.13 12.68
N PRO A 61 4.44 3.63 11.46
CA PRO A 61 4.30 5.06 11.20
C PRO A 61 2.86 5.54 11.31
N VAL A 62 2.70 6.79 11.72
CA VAL A 62 1.40 7.45 11.68
C VAL A 62 1.10 7.78 10.21
N PRO A 63 -0.12 7.45 9.72
CA PRO A 63 -0.45 7.73 8.32
C PRO A 63 -0.42 9.24 8.01
N SER A 64 0.17 9.58 6.87
CA SER A 64 0.11 10.94 6.36
C SER A 64 -1.28 11.25 5.83
N LYS A 65 -1.61 12.53 5.76
CA LYS A 65 -2.88 12.95 5.16
C LYS A 65 -2.78 12.86 3.64
N PRO A 66 -3.77 12.27 2.97
CA PRO A 66 -3.71 12.11 1.50
C PRO A 66 -3.45 13.42 0.77
N ALA A 67 -4.02 14.52 1.25
CA ALA A 67 -3.86 15.81 0.61
C ALA A 67 -2.44 16.36 0.70
N HIS A 68 -1.61 15.80 1.57
CA HIS A 68 -0.25 16.30 1.80
C HIS A 68 0.84 15.38 1.23
N ILE A 69 0.44 14.38 0.43
CA ILE A 69 1.39 13.45 -0.18
C ILE A 69 1.98 14.10 -1.43
N PRO A 70 3.30 14.33 -1.48
CA PRO A 70 3.92 14.82 -2.72
C PRO A 70 4.11 13.67 -3.70
N PHE A 71 3.85 13.94 -4.98
CA PHE A 71 4.13 12.96 -6.02
C PHE A 71 5.61 12.97 -6.36
N PRO A 72 6.21 11.79 -6.63
CA PRO A 72 7.58 11.74 -7.15
C PRO A 72 7.69 12.49 -8.48
N GLU A 73 8.87 13.01 -8.79
CA GLU A 73 9.09 13.75 -10.03
C GLU A 73 8.80 12.89 -11.25
N ASP A 74 9.04 11.59 -11.17
CA ASP A 74 8.83 10.66 -12.27
C ASP A 74 7.43 10.07 -12.32
N ALA A 75 6.52 10.52 -11.44
CA ALA A 75 5.13 10.06 -11.49
C ALA A 75 4.47 10.54 -12.77
N GLY A 76 3.59 9.70 -13.33
CA GLY A 76 2.83 10.07 -14.51
C GLY A 76 1.79 11.15 -14.22
N ASP A 77 1.30 11.78 -15.28
CA ASP A 77 0.35 12.89 -15.16
C ASP A 77 -0.98 12.48 -14.54
N ASN A 78 -1.32 11.19 -14.64
CA ASN A 78 -2.59 10.69 -14.15
C ASN A 78 -2.46 9.95 -12.82
N ALA A 79 -1.31 10.07 -12.15
CA ALA A 79 -1.14 9.47 -10.83
C ALA A 79 -2.07 10.12 -9.82
N PHE A 80 -2.55 9.32 -8.88
CA PHE A 80 -3.48 9.82 -7.86
C PHE A 80 -3.22 9.14 -6.53
N VAL A 81 -3.71 9.75 -5.46
CA VAL A 81 -3.60 9.20 -4.11
C VAL A 81 -4.95 8.65 -3.69
N THR A 82 -4.97 7.46 -3.12
CA THR A 82 -6.17 6.92 -2.50
C THR A 82 -5.80 6.26 -1.19
N LEU A 83 -6.79 6.08 -0.32
CA LEU A 83 -6.58 5.40 0.95
C LEU A 83 -6.78 3.91 0.76
N VAL A 84 -5.90 3.13 1.38
CA VAL A 84 -5.96 1.67 1.35
C VAL A 84 -6.13 1.18 2.77
N ALA A 85 -7.10 0.29 2.99
CA ALA A 85 -7.37 -0.27 4.30
C ALA A 85 -7.06 -1.76 4.30
N ALA A 86 -6.42 -2.23 5.35
CA ALA A 86 -6.13 -3.66 5.52
C ALA A 86 -5.87 -3.99 6.97
N GLY A 87 -6.13 -5.24 7.33
CA GLY A 87 -5.77 -5.77 8.63
C GLY A 87 -4.64 -6.78 8.48
N THR A 88 -3.91 -7.02 9.56
CA THR A 88 -2.80 -7.98 9.55
C THR A 88 -3.21 -9.39 9.95
N GLU A 89 -4.44 -9.56 10.47
CA GLU A 89 -4.89 -10.87 10.90
C GLU A 89 -4.97 -11.92 9.80
N PRO A 90 -5.49 -11.60 8.60
CA PRO A 90 -5.51 -12.61 7.53
C PRO A 90 -4.13 -13.13 7.16
N VAL A 91 -3.11 -12.25 7.18
CA VAL A 91 -1.74 -12.67 6.90
C VAL A 91 -1.24 -13.59 8.01
N ARG A 92 -1.50 -13.21 9.26
CA ARG A 92 -1.10 -13.99 10.41
C ARG A 92 -1.70 -15.39 10.37
N ASP A 93 -2.97 -15.49 10.00
CA ASP A 93 -3.66 -16.77 9.91
C ASP A 93 -3.10 -17.64 8.78
N GLU A 94 -2.72 -17.06 7.67
CA GLU A 94 -2.14 -17.79 6.55
C GLU A 94 -0.76 -18.34 6.87
N ILE A 95 0.03 -17.62 7.64
CA ILE A 95 1.41 -17.99 7.94
C ILE A 95 1.48 -18.95 9.10
N ARG A 96 0.47 -18.95 9.92
CA ARG A 96 0.44 -19.71 11.14
C ARG A 96 0.23 -21.19 10.88
N ASN A 97 1.09 -21.97 10.82
CA ASN A 97 1.01 -23.42 10.69
C ASN A 97 2.32 -24.05 11.10
#